data_f88405f154729cac79cb29877bb4251e
#
_entry.id   f88405f154729cac79cb29877bb4251e
#
_cell.length_a   1.000
_cell.length_b   1.000
_cell.length_c   1.000
_cell.angle_alpha   90.00
_cell.angle_beta   90.00
_cell.angle_gamma   90.00
#
_symmetry.space_group_name_H-M   'P 1'
#
loop_
_entity.id
_entity.type
_entity.pdbx_description
1 polymer ?
#
loop_
_entity_poly.entity_id
_entity_poly.type
_entity_poly.pdbx_seq_one_letter_code
_entity_poly.pdbx_strand_id
1 'polypeptide(L)'
;MLTAAVRDLHRSNPGVFATEVDTIGKSIWEHNPHVTKFAKNEPGVQKIRCEYPLIHRSNRTPWHFIHGFMQDLGDKLGVKIEPTEFKGDIHFSDSERLWMSQVQEITKVPVPFWIIGAGGKFDFTAKWWPVERYQQVVDHFAGRILFVQVGEAHHHHPPLHGVLDLRGKTDLRQMIRLMHHAQGVLCPVTLHMHLAAAVPVRKGMPKNRPCVVVAGGREPAQWEAYPHHQYLHRNGALHCCDQGGCWKSRVVPLGDKDSKDELSKLCTHVVHLRDPARSFRRKTDEPLPPHAWVDAPGRVATDYLPQCLDLVAVDDVIRAIDLYFAGGVVKYLTAKEAEIVQSTLRSQEAQPITVEMEMRKTA
;
A
#
# COMPACT_ATOMS: atom_id res chain seq x y z
N MET A 1 -2.61 -10.84 -3.65
CA MET A 1 -2.72 -12.01 -2.77
C MET A 1 -3.49 -13.14 -3.42
N LEU A 2 -4.76 -12.95 -3.83
CA LEU A 2 -5.52 -14.00 -4.54
C LEU A 2 -4.82 -14.47 -5.83
N THR A 3 -4.09 -13.59 -6.53
CA THR A 3 -3.28 -13.98 -7.70
C THR A 3 -2.27 -15.09 -7.40
N ALA A 4 -1.67 -15.06 -6.20
CA ALA A 4 -0.79 -16.15 -5.74
C ALA A 4 -1.55 -17.46 -5.56
N ALA A 5 -2.74 -17.41 -4.95
CA ALA A 5 -3.55 -18.61 -4.72
C ALA A 5 -4.01 -19.25 -6.04
N VAL A 6 -4.40 -18.46 -7.04
CA VAL A 6 -4.75 -18.96 -8.39
C VAL A 6 -3.54 -19.56 -9.09
N ARG A 7 -2.38 -18.87 -9.08
CA ARG A 7 -1.14 -19.42 -9.62
C ARG A 7 -0.82 -20.79 -9.02
N ASP A 8 -0.84 -20.86 -7.69
CA ASP A 8 -0.43 -22.07 -6.97
C ASP A 8 -1.47 -23.17 -7.03
N LEU A 9 -2.76 -22.85 -7.21
CA LEU A 9 -3.80 -23.82 -7.55
C LEU A 9 -3.45 -24.56 -8.85
N HIS A 10 -3.12 -23.80 -9.91
CA HIS A 10 -2.78 -24.38 -11.22
C HIS A 10 -1.45 -25.12 -11.20
N ARG A 11 -0.46 -24.64 -10.44
CA ARG A 11 0.83 -25.32 -10.29
C ARG A 11 0.74 -26.61 -9.51
N SER A 12 -0.10 -26.63 -8.46
CA SER A 12 -0.32 -27.82 -7.64
C SER A 12 -1.20 -28.88 -8.32
N ASN A 13 -2.06 -28.45 -9.24
CA ASN A 13 -3.03 -29.30 -9.92
C ASN A 13 -3.02 -29.04 -11.44
N PRO A 14 -1.93 -29.41 -12.15
CA PRO A 14 -1.77 -29.09 -13.58
C PRO A 14 -2.87 -29.72 -14.44
N GLY A 15 -3.52 -28.91 -15.28
CA GLY A 15 -4.55 -29.36 -16.21
C GLY A 15 -5.91 -29.74 -15.58
N VAL A 16 -6.07 -29.57 -14.27
CA VAL A 16 -7.32 -29.92 -13.56
C VAL A 16 -8.33 -28.79 -13.60
N PHE A 17 -7.88 -27.55 -13.54
CA PHE A 17 -8.75 -26.38 -13.42
C PHE A 17 -8.62 -25.46 -14.64
N ALA A 18 -9.76 -24.86 -15.04
CA ALA A 18 -9.83 -23.64 -15.81
C ALA A 18 -10.47 -22.59 -14.89
N THR A 19 -9.89 -21.38 -14.81
CA THR A 19 -10.30 -20.38 -13.80
C THR A 19 -10.63 -19.05 -14.46
N GLU A 20 -11.80 -18.51 -14.19
CA GLU A 20 -12.13 -17.10 -14.44
C GLU A 20 -12.18 -16.37 -13.10
N VAL A 21 -11.82 -15.08 -13.09
CA VAL A 21 -11.84 -14.27 -11.88
C VAL A 21 -12.74 -13.07 -12.06
N ASP A 22 -13.76 -12.96 -11.20
CA ASP A 22 -14.62 -11.79 -11.10
C ASP A 22 -14.20 -10.92 -9.91
N THR A 23 -13.72 -9.72 -10.21
CA THR A 23 -13.21 -8.76 -9.22
C THR A 23 -13.28 -7.33 -9.77
N ILE A 24 -13.36 -6.35 -8.87
CA ILE A 24 -13.28 -4.92 -9.24
C ILE A 24 -11.91 -4.53 -9.81
N GLY A 25 -10.84 -5.21 -9.43
CA GLY A 25 -9.48 -4.97 -9.91
C GLY A 25 -9.08 -5.81 -11.11
N LYS A 26 -9.87 -5.80 -12.19
CA LYS A 26 -9.66 -6.65 -13.37
C LYS A 26 -8.28 -6.50 -13.99
N SER A 27 -7.72 -5.29 -14.02
CA SER A 27 -6.39 -5.01 -14.60
C SER A 27 -5.23 -5.75 -13.91
N ILE A 28 -5.41 -6.23 -12.68
CA ILE A 28 -4.41 -7.07 -11.99
C ILE A 28 -4.25 -8.43 -12.68
N TRP A 29 -5.29 -8.90 -13.35
CA TRP A 29 -5.38 -10.23 -13.95
C TRP A 29 -5.07 -10.27 -15.44
N GLU A 30 -4.80 -9.11 -16.05
CA GLU A 30 -4.43 -9.04 -17.46
C GLU A 30 -3.16 -9.86 -17.72
N HIS A 31 -3.19 -10.59 -18.85
CA HIS A 31 -2.09 -11.47 -19.29
C HIS A 31 -1.72 -12.60 -18.32
N ASN A 32 -2.56 -12.88 -17.32
CA ASN A 32 -2.31 -14.00 -16.41
C ASN A 32 -2.61 -15.33 -17.14
N PRO A 33 -1.62 -16.24 -17.29
CA PRO A 33 -1.79 -17.49 -18.05
C PRO A 33 -2.73 -18.48 -17.37
N HIS A 34 -3.04 -18.27 -16.09
CA HIS A 34 -3.95 -19.12 -15.32
C HIS A 34 -5.39 -18.67 -15.37
N VAL A 35 -5.69 -17.57 -16.08
CA VAL A 35 -7.05 -17.02 -16.17
C VAL A 35 -7.60 -17.20 -17.58
N THR A 36 -8.74 -17.86 -17.65
CA THR A 36 -9.52 -18.12 -18.87
C THR A 36 -10.84 -17.35 -18.79
N LYS A 37 -11.39 -16.94 -19.93
CA LYS A 37 -12.75 -16.39 -19.99
C LYS A 37 -13.72 -17.49 -20.35
N PHE A 38 -14.81 -17.59 -19.61
CA PHE A 38 -15.92 -18.49 -19.91
C PHE A 38 -17.01 -17.79 -20.69
N ALA A 39 -17.83 -18.59 -21.39
CA ALA A 39 -19.07 -18.09 -21.95
C ALA A 39 -20.05 -17.70 -20.84
N LYS A 40 -20.89 -16.72 -21.11
CA LYS A 40 -21.94 -16.34 -20.15
C LYS A 40 -22.84 -17.53 -19.87
N ASN A 41 -22.97 -17.92 -18.60
CA ASN A 41 -23.75 -19.09 -18.15
C ASN A 41 -23.23 -20.44 -18.69
N GLU A 42 -21.94 -20.58 -18.86
CA GLU A 42 -21.33 -21.84 -19.30
C GLU A 42 -21.68 -22.97 -18.32
N PRO A 43 -22.20 -24.12 -18.81
CA PRO A 43 -22.56 -25.24 -17.96
C PRO A 43 -21.35 -25.82 -17.22
N GLY A 44 -21.55 -26.22 -15.97
CA GLY A 44 -20.51 -26.84 -15.15
C GLY A 44 -19.55 -25.85 -14.45
N VAL A 45 -19.70 -24.54 -14.67
CA VAL A 45 -18.89 -23.53 -13.97
C VAL A 45 -19.38 -23.39 -12.54
N GLN A 46 -18.52 -23.73 -11.58
CA GLN A 46 -18.75 -23.51 -10.16
C GLN A 46 -18.29 -22.11 -9.75
N LYS A 47 -19.16 -21.31 -9.13
CA LYS A 47 -18.79 -20.00 -8.57
C LYS A 47 -18.34 -20.15 -7.13
N ILE A 48 -17.11 -19.69 -6.85
CA ILE A 48 -16.51 -19.72 -5.52
C ILE A 48 -16.23 -18.29 -5.07
N ARG A 49 -16.84 -17.89 -3.94
CA ARG A 49 -16.47 -16.65 -3.27
C ARG A 49 -15.21 -16.90 -2.43
N CYS A 50 -14.09 -16.30 -2.84
CA CYS A 50 -12.84 -16.39 -2.10
C CYS A 50 -12.86 -15.48 -0.87
N GLU A 51 -12.46 -16.03 0.26
CA GLU A 51 -12.35 -15.36 1.55
C GLU A 51 -10.97 -15.61 2.14
N TYR A 52 -10.70 -15.03 3.29
CA TYR A 52 -9.45 -15.28 4.02
C TYR A 52 -9.77 -15.67 5.47
N PRO A 53 -10.13 -16.93 5.70
CA PRO A 53 -10.66 -17.41 6.97
C PRO A 53 -9.68 -17.25 8.13
N LEU A 54 -8.38 -17.13 7.85
CA LEU A 54 -7.34 -16.96 8.85
C LEU A 54 -7.28 -15.56 9.46
N ILE A 55 -8.01 -14.56 8.93
CA ILE A 55 -7.95 -13.18 9.42
C ILE A 55 -8.32 -13.08 10.91
N HIS A 56 -9.30 -13.86 11.36
CA HIS A 56 -9.71 -13.88 12.77
C HIS A 56 -8.75 -14.65 13.68
N ARG A 57 -7.76 -15.34 13.11
CA ARG A 57 -6.69 -16.04 13.80
C ARG A 57 -5.32 -15.39 13.59
N SER A 58 -5.25 -14.32 12.81
CA SER A 58 -4.01 -13.68 12.38
C SER A 58 -3.09 -13.25 13.54
N ASN A 59 -3.66 -12.89 14.70
CA ASN A 59 -2.89 -12.54 15.88
C ASN A 59 -2.22 -13.76 16.56
N ARG A 60 -2.70 -14.97 16.28
CA ARG A 60 -2.29 -16.19 17.00
C ARG A 60 -1.62 -17.22 16.10
N THR A 61 -1.53 -16.96 14.80
CA THR A 61 -0.96 -17.88 13.82
C THR A 61 0.14 -17.20 13.02
N PRO A 62 1.22 -17.91 12.64
CA PRO A 62 2.30 -17.38 11.84
C PRO A 62 1.95 -17.36 10.33
N TRP A 63 0.69 -17.30 9.97
CA TRP A 63 0.22 -17.37 8.59
C TRP A 63 0.15 -15.98 7.96
N HIS A 64 0.62 -15.90 6.73
CA HIS A 64 0.48 -14.71 5.91
C HIS A 64 -0.87 -14.71 5.17
N PHE A 65 -1.33 -13.56 4.77
CA PHE A 65 -2.57 -13.34 4.01
C PHE A 65 -2.68 -14.23 2.75
N ILE A 66 -1.55 -14.51 2.09
CA ILE A 66 -1.47 -15.44 0.95
C ILE A 66 -1.95 -16.84 1.34
N HIS A 67 -1.52 -17.35 2.49
CA HIS A 67 -1.94 -18.66 2.99
C HIS A 67 -3.44 -18.72 3.28
N GLY A 68 -4.02 -17.61 3.78
CA GLY A 68 -5.45 -17.54 4.02
C GLY A 68 -6.27 -17.76 2.75
N PHE A 69 -5.89 -17.13 1.65
CA PHE A 69 -6.54 -17.34 0.35
C PHE A 69 -6.32 -18.76 -0.19
N MET A 70 -5.12 -19.31 -0.05
CA MET A 70 -4.81 -20.67 -0.51
C MET A 70 -5.62 -21.71 0.26
N GLN A 71 -5.71 -21.56 1.58
CA GLN A 71 -6.49 -22.45 2.41
C GLN A 71 -7.97 -22.40 2.04
N ASP A 72 -8.56 -21.20 2.00
CA ASP A 72 -9.98 -21.03 1.68
C ASP A 72 -10.34 -21.63 0.31
N LEU A 73 -9.53 -21.36 -0.70
CA LEU A 73 -9.74 -21.88 -2.05
C LEU A 73 -9.55 -23.40 -2.10
N GLY A 74 -8.52 -23.93 -1.45
CA GLY A 74 -8.26 -25.36 -1.39
C GLY A 74 -9.37 -26.14 -0.68
N ASP A 75 -9.84 -25.64 0.48
CA ASP A 75 -10.93 -26.25 1.24
C ASP A 75 -12.23 -26.30 0.42
N LYS A 76 -12.56 -25.22 -0.29
CA LYS A 76 -13.77 -25.13 -1.13
C LYS A 76 -13.70 -26.01 -2.38
N LEU A 77 -12.52 -26.28 -2.89
CA LEU A 77 -12.30 -27.15 -4.06
C LEU A 77 -11.98 -28.60 -3.69
N GLY A 78 -11.75 -28.89 -2.41
CA GLY A 78 -11.33 -30.21 -1.95
C GLY A 78 -9.93 -30.62 -2.42
N VAL A 79 -9.02 -29.64 -2.64
CA VAL A 79 -7.66 -29.87 -3.13
C VAL A 79 -6.61 -29.18 -2.26
N LYS A 80 -5.40 -29.72 -2.26
CA LYS A 80 -4.26 -29.08 -1.63
C LYS A 80 -3.62 -28.08 -2.58
N ILE A 81 -3.33 -26.88 -2.10
CA ILE A 81 -2.60 -25.84 -2.83
C ILE A 81 -1.26 -25.61 -2.11
N GLU A 82 -0.16 -25.94 -2.77
CA GLU A 82 1.19 -25.76 -2.23
C GLU A 82 1.75 -24.39 -2.65
N PRO A 83 2.21 -23.56 -1.71
CA PRO A 83 2.80 -22.27 -2.06
C PRO A 83 4.13 -22.46 -2.80
N THR A 84 4.28 -21.87 -3.99
CA THR A 84 5.50 -21.92 -4.79
C THR A 84 6.33 -20.65 -4.69
N GLU A 85 5.68 -19.49 -4.59
CA GLU A 85 6.33 -18.19 -4.45
C GLU A 85 5.58 -17.33 -3.44
N PHE A 86 6.31 -16.73 -2.50
CA PHE A 86 5.74 -15.91 -1.42
C PHE A 86 5.50 -14.46 -1.88
N LYS A 87 4.73 -14.28 -2.95
CA LYS A 87 4.32 -12.98 -3.51
C LYS A 87 3.11 -13.15 -4.41
N GLY A 88 2.43 -12.03 -4.71
CA GLY A 88 1.40 -12.00 -5.75
C GLY A 88 1.97 -12.34 -7.13
N ASP A 89 1.07 -12.52 -8.10
CA ASP A 89 1.39 -12.96 -9.45
C ASP A 89 0.81 -11.95 -10.45
N ILE A 90 1.66 -11.12 -11.04
CA ILE A 90 1.31 -10.07 -12.01
C ILE A 90 2.05 -10.33 -13.31
N HIS A 91 1.35 -10.26 -14.41
CA HIS A 91 1.88 -10.56 -15.74
C HIS A 91 1.85 -9.33 -16.65
N PHE A 92 2.76 -9.35 -17.62
CA PHE A 92 2.86 -8.37 -18.71
C PHE A 92 2.79 -9.07 -20.04
N SER A 93 2.18 -8.41 -21.04
CA SER A 93 2.38 -8.76 -22.44
C SER A 93 3.80 -8.42 -22.88
N ASP A 94 4.20 -8.91 -24.04
CA ASP A 94 5.51 -8.57 -24.62
C ASP A 94 5.60 -7.07 -24.95
N SER A 95 4.51 -6.45 -25.41
CA SER A 95 4.43 -5.02 -25.66
C SER A 95 4.57 -4.19 -24.38
N GLU A 96 3.94 -4.62 -23.29
CA GLU A 96 4.03 -3.94 -22.00
C GLU A 96 5.44 -3.98 -21.38
N ARG A 97 6.18 -5.05 -21.64
CA ARG A 97 7.59 -5.16 -21.22
C ARG A 97 8.50 -4.10 -21.86
N LEU A 98 8.09 -3.56 -23.00
CA LEU A 98 8.81 -2.51 -23.75
C LEU A 98 8.36 -1.10 -23.36
N TRP A 99 7.34 -0.92 -22.55
CA TRP A 99 6.86 0.41 -22.15
C TRP A 99 7.96 1.21 -21.42
N MET A 100 8.07 2.47 -21.79
CA MET A 100 8.80 3.44 -20.96
C MET A 100 8.03 3.71 -19.67
N SER A 101 8.71 4.13 -18.62
CA SER A 101 8.01 4.61 -17.42
C SER A 101 7.38 5.99 -17.68
N GLN A 102 6.32 6.31 -16.94
CA GLN A 102 5.77 7.66 -16.92
C GLN A 102 6.82 8.71 -16.51
N VAL A 103 7.72 8.33 -15.61
CA VAL A 103 8.85 9.17 -15.21
C VAL A 103 9.73 9.49 -16.43
N GLN A 104 10.12 8.50 -17.21
CA GLN A 104 10.93 8.70 -18.41
C GLN A 104 10.19 9.52 -19.49
N GLU A 105 8.87 9.39 -19.59
CA GLU A 105 8.06 10.22 -20.48
C GLU A 105 8.11 11.71 -20.08
N ILE A 106 8.18 11.98 -18.77
CA ILE A 106 8.24 13.35 -18.21
C ILE A 106 9.68 13.90 -18.28
N THR A 107 10.66 13.15 -17.77
CA THR A 107 12.07 13.58 -17.68
C THR A 107 12.82 13.48 -19.02
N LYS A 108 12.23 12.85 -20.04
CA LYS A 108 12.80 12.58 -21.38
C LYS A 108 14.00 11.63 -21.40
N VAL A 109 14.47 11.20 -20.23
CA VAL A 109 15.56 10.24 -20.06
C VAL A 109 15.22 9.23 -18.97
N PRO A 110 15.77 8.02 -18.98
CA PRO A 110 15.57 7.09 -17.88
C PRO A 110 16.31 7.58 -16.63
N VAL A 111 15.58 7.88 -15.57
CA VAL A 111 16.13 8.17 -14.25
C VAL A 111 15.58 7.17 -13.22
N PRO A 112 16.40 6.74 -12.26
CA PRO A 112 15.95 5.88 -11.19
C PRO A 112 15.05 6.66 -10.21
N PHE A 113 14.00 6.01 -9.69
CA PHE A 113 13.07 6.66 -8.78
C PHE A 113 12.48 5.68 -7.76
N TRP A 114 11.96 6.25 -6.68
CA TRP A 114 11.16 5.56 -5.67
C TRP A 114 9.71 6.04 -5.72
N ILE A 115 8.77 5.12 -5.57
CA ILE A 115 7.37 5.47 -5.37
C ILE A 115 7.16 5.83 -3.90
N ILE A 116 6.42 6.90 -3.63
CA ILE A 116 6.00 7.28 -2.29
C ILE A 116 4.47 7.39 -2.22
N GLY A 117 3.86 6.63 -1.31
CA GLY A 117 2.44 6.71 -1.02
C GLY A 117 2.23 7.30 0.38
N ALA A 118 1.97 8.60 0.48
CA ALA A 118 1.68 9.26 1.75
C ALA A 118 0.17 9.42 1.92
N GLY A 119 -0.39 8.77 2.97
CA GLY A 119 -1.83 8.79 3.24
C GLY A 119 -2.56 7.50 2.87
N GLY A 120 -3.84 7.59 2.54
CA GLY A 120 -4.66 6.42 2.22
C GLY A 120 -6.16 6.68 2.27
N LYS A 121 -6.95 5.61 2.31
CA LYS A 121 -8.42 5.66 2.39
C LYS A 121 -8.87 6.26 3.71
N PHE A 122 -9.95 7.02 3.68
CA PHE A 122 -10.65 7.52 4.86
C PHE A 122 -11.18 6.41 5.77
N ASP A 123 -11.44 5.23 5.23
CA ASP A 123 -11.83 4.03 5.97
C ASP A 123 -10.81 3.62 7.04
N PHE A 124 -9.52 3.92 6.82
CA PHE A 124 -8.42 3.43 7.63
C PHE A 124 -7.43 4.52 8.01
N THR A 125 -7.92 5.59 8.64
CA THR A 125 -7.06 6.68 9.14
C THR A 125 -6.04 6.20 10.18
N ALA A 126 -6.30 5.05 10.81
CA ALA A 126 -5.35 4.39 11.71
C ALA A 126 -4.06 3.87 11.02
N LYS A 127 -3.97 3.97 9.68
CA LYS A 127 -2.78 3.64 8.89
C LYS A 127 -2.00 4.88 8.43
N TRP A 128 -2.47 6.08 8.73
CA TRP A 128 -1.84 7.31 8.23
C TRP A 128 -0.69 7.74 9.13
N TRP A 129 0.50 7.72 8.57
CA TRP A 129 1.66 8.37 9.16
C TRP A 129 1.64 9.86 8.78
N PRO A 130 2.09 10.79 9.65
CA PRO A 130 2.00 12.22 9.38
C PRO A 130 2.69 12.62 8.07
N VAL A 131 2.04 13.47 7.28
CA VAL A 131 2.58 13.94 6.01
C VAL A 131 3.89 14.71 6.18
N GLU A 132 4.02 15.44 7.29
CA GLU A 132 5.22 16.18 7.65
C GLU A 132 6.43 15.27 7.85
N ARG A 133 6.20 14.04 8.34
CA ARG A 133 7.26 13.04 8.50
C ARG A 133 7.67 12.44 7.15
N TYR A 134 6.72 12.22 6.24
CA TYR A 134 7.04 11.85 4.86
C TYR A 134 7.84 12.96 4.18
N GLN A 135 7.47 14.24 4.40
CA GLN A 135 8.22 15.38 3.88
C GLN A 135 9.66 15.40 4.38
N GLN A 136 9.89 15.20 5.69
CA GLN A 136 11.24 15.12 6.25
C GLN A 136 12.08 14.01 5.62
N VAL A 137 11.48 12.87 5.28
CA VAL A 137 12.19 11.80 4.54
C VAL A 137 12.56 12.27 3.12
N VAL A 138 11.62 12.91 2.41
CA VAL A 138 11.86 13.46 1.07
C VAL A 138 13.00 14.50 1.11
N ASP A 139 12.95 15.43 2.07
CA ASP A 139 13.94 16.48 2.24
C ASP A 139 15.34 15.91 2.55
N HIS A 140 15.40 14.88 3.39
CA HIS A 140 16.66 14.19 3.69
C HIS A 140 17.32 13.60 2.44
N PHE A 141 16.55 13.06 1.51
CA PHE A 141 17.07 12.45 0.28
C PHE A 141 17.06 13.40 -0.93
N ALA A 142 16.80 14.69 -0.72
CA ALA A 142 16.76 15.66 -1.82
C ALA A 142 18.07 15.63 -2.64
N GLY A 143 17.91 15.61 -3.96
CA GLY A 143 19.03 15.50 -4.92
C GLY A 143 19.70 14.12 -5.00
N ARG A 144 19.34 13.16 -4.13
CA ARG A 144 19.86 11.79 -4.12
C ARG A 144 18.84 10.76 -4.61
N ILE A 145 17.58 10.95 -4.30
CA ILE A 145 16.47 10.09 -4.71
C ILE A 145 15.39 10.95 -5.36
N LEU A 146 14.89 10.55 -6.53
CA LEU A 146 13.62 11.06 -7.04
C LEU A 146 12.48 10.26 -6.42
N PHE A 147 11.65 10.90 -5.60
CA PHE A 147 10.39 10.33 -5.17
C PHE A 147 9.27 10.69 -6.15
N VAL A 148 8.42 9.73 -6.46
CA VAL A 148 7.22 9.89 -7.27
C VAL A 148 6.02 9.66 -6.37
N GLN A 149 5.30 10.72 -6.05
CA GLN A 149 4.13 10.62 -5.18
C GLN A 149 2.93 10.10 -5.98
N VAL A 150 2.30 9.08 -5.40
CA VAL A 150 1.11 8.42 -5.96
C VAL A 150 -0.01 8.37 -4.94
N GLY A 151 -1.23 8.18 -5.43
CA GLY A 151 -2.42 8.06 -4.59
C GLY A 151 -3.66 8.26 -5.45
N GLU A 152 -4.78 7.69 -5.05
CA GLU A 152 -6.03 7.87 -5.74
C GLU A 152 -6.65 9.24 -5.41
N ALA A 153 -7.24 9.90 -6.41
CA ALA A 153 -7.76 11.27 -6.29
C ALA A 153 -8.80 11.46 -5.17
N HIS A 154 -9.59 10.42 -4.89
CA HIS A 154 -10.67 10.46 -3.90
C HIS A 154 -10.23 10.05 -2.48
N HIS A 155 -8.95 9.72 -2.30
CA HIS A 155 -8.38 9.38 -1.00
C HIS A 155 -7.56 10.54 -0.40
N HIS A 156 -7.23 10.44 0.87
CA HIS A 156 -6.37 11.41 1.54
C HIS A 156 -4.90 11.17 1.16
N HIS A 157 -4.40 11.99 0.24
CA HIS A 157 -3.00 12.00 -0.16
C HIS A 157 -2.51 13.45 -0.22
N PRO A 158 -2.11 14.06 0.93
CA PRO A 158 -1.60 15.43 0.96
C PRO A 158 -0.39 15.59 0.04
N PRO A 159 -0.23 16.75 -0.63
CA PRO A 159 0.93 16.98 -1.49
C PRO A 159 2.22 17.00 -0.69
N LEU A 160 3.28 16.44 -1.28
CA LEU A 160 4.65 16.59 -0.83
C LEU A 160 5.39 17.52 -1.78
N HIS A 161 6.33 18.29 -1.26
CA HIS A 161 7.22 19.15 -2.05
C HIS A 161 8.46 18.39 -2.49
N GLY A 162 9.07 18.79 -3.60
CA GLY A 162 10.30 18.17 -4.09
C GLY A 162 10.11 16.73 -4.64
N VAL A 163 8.90 16.36 -5.01
CA VAL A 163 8.55 15.06 -5.59
C VAL A 163 7.89 15.22 -6.96
N LEU A 164 7.97 14.21 -7.81
CA LEU A 164 7.16 14.16 -9.03
C LEU A 164 5.74 13.73 -8.65
N ASP A 165 4.76 14.61 -8.85
CA ASP A 165 3.37 14.38 -8.43
C ASP A 165 2.55 13.68 -9.51
N LEU A 166 2.23 12.42 -9.26
CA LEU A 166 1.34 11.57 -10.08
C LEU A 166 0.06 11.15 -9.32
N ARG A 167 -0.32 11.85 -8.23
CA ARG A 167 -1.58 11.57 -7.53
C ARG A 167 -2.77 11.79 -8.46
N GLY A 168 -3.69 10.83 -8.47
CA GLY A 168 -4.87 10.87 -9.35
C GLY A 168 -4.57 10.72 -10.85
N LYS A 169 -3.32 10.52 -11.26
CA LYS A 169 -2.89 10.47 -12.66
C LYS A 169 -2.58 9.05 -13.17
N THR A 170 -2.89 8.03 -12.41
CA THR A 170 -2.65 6.64 -12.79
C THR A 170 -3.87 5.78 -12.49
N ASP A 171 -4.31 5.02 -13.47
CA ASP A 171 -5.15 3.85 -13.21
C ASP A 171 -4.31 2.68 -12.66
N LEU A 172 -4.97 1.57 -12.37
CA LEU A 172 -4.30 0.43 -11.76
C LEU A 172 -3.24 -0.20 -12.68
N ARG A 173 -3.47 -0.25 -14.00
CA ARG A 173 -2.49 -0.81 -14.94
C ARG A 173 -1.31 0.14 -15.15
N GLN A 174 -1.56 1.42 -15.19
CA GLN A 174 -0.52 2.45 -15.21
C GLN A 174 0.31 2.46 -13.91
N MET A 175 -0.31 2.19 -12.75
CA MET A 175 0.39 2.00 -11.47
C MET A 175 1.29 0.76 -11.51
N ILE A 176 0.82 -0.35 -12.08
CA ILE A 176 1.64 -1.57 -12.28
C ILE A 176 2.84 -1.26 -13.19
N ARG A 177 2.64 -0.51 -14.27
CA ARG A 177 3.70 -0.03 -15.16
C ARG A 177 4.72 0.83 -14.40
N LEU A 178 4.25 1.82 -13.63
CA LEU A 178 5.13 2.66 -12.82
C LEU A 178 5.93 1.82 -11.82
N MET A 179 5.26 0.89 -11.15
CA MET A 179 5.88 -0.04 -10.19
C MET A 179 6.95 -0.91 -10.86
N HIS A 180 6.73 -1.38 -12.09
CA HIS A 180 7.72 -2.17 -12.85
C HIS A 180 9.06 -1.46 -13.00
N HIS A 181 9.03 -0.14 -13.15
CA HIS A 181 10.22 0.69 -13.36
C HIS A 181 10.83 1.25 -12.07
N ALA A 182 10.10 1.25 -10.96
CA ALA A 182 10.57 1.81 -9.70
C ALA A 182 11.69 0.98 -9.07
N GLN A 183 12.73 1.65 -8.55
CA GLN A 183 13.77 1.01 -7.76
C GLN A 183 13.30 0.59 -6.38
N GLY A 184 12.40 1.36 -5.78
CA GLY A 184 11.91 1.10 -4.43
C GLY A 184 10.58 1.79 -4.16
N VAL A 185 10.04 1.53 -2.97
CA VAL A 185 8.73 2.03 -2.53
C VAL A 185 8.80 2.42 -1.06
N LEU A 186 8.22 3.57 -0.72
CA LEU A 186 7.91 3.97 0.65
C LEU A 186 6.39 4.14 0.76
N CYS A 187 5.76 3.40 1.64
CA CYS A 187 4.29 3.46 1.79
C CYS A 187 3.83 2.96 3.16
N PRO A 188 2.59 3.26 3.58
CA PRO A 188 1.94 2.52 4.66
C PRO A 188 1.51 1.13 4.19
N VAL A 189 0.82 0.38 5.06
CA VAL A 189 0.23 -0.93 4.71
C VAL A 189 -0.93 -0.74 3.73
N THR A 190 -0.62 -0.77 2.43
CA THR A 190 -1.54 -0.47 1.32
C THR A 190 -1.27 -1.35 0.10
N LEU A 191 -2.06 -1.14 -0.96
CA LEU A 191 -1.85 -1.81 -2.26
C LEU A 191 -0.40 -1.68 -2.76
N HIS A 192 0.28 -0.56 -2.50
CA HIS A 192 1.63 -0.30 -3.01
C HIS A 192 2.65 -1.34 -2.53
N MET A 193 2.60 -1.76 -1.25
CA MET A 193 3.52 -2.79 -0.75
C MET A 193 3.26 -4.16 -1.39
N HIS A 194 1.99 -4.48 -1.67
CA HIS A 194 1.63 -5.73 -2.35
C HIS A 194 2.06 -5.73 -3.81
N LEU A 195 1.92 -4.59 -4.50
CA LEU A 195 2.43 -4.43 -5.86
C LEU A 195 3.96 -4.44 -5.89
N ALA A 196 4.62 -3.84 -4.89
CA ALA A 196 6.08 -3.88 -4.78
C ALA A 196 6.63 -5.31 -4.76
N ALA A 197 5.93 -6.23 -4.05
CA ALA A 197 6.29 -7.65 -4.02
C ALA A 197 5.88 -8.41 -5.29
N ALA A 198 4.69 -8.10 -5.86
CA ALA A 198 4.06 -8.91 -6.91
C ALA A 198 4.52 -8.54 -8.32
N VAL A 199 4.76 -7.25 -8.60
CA VAL A 199 5.09 -6.78 -9.95
C VAL A 199 6.53 -7.18 -10.29
N PRO A 200 6.76 -7.88 -11.43
CA PRO A 200 8.10 -8.23 -11.87
C PRO A 200 9.02 -7.01 -11.96
N VAL A 201 10.27 -7.18 -11.61
CA VAL A 201 11.30 -6.14 -11.76
C VAL A 201 11.88 -6.16 -13.17
N ARG A 202 12.41 -5.02 -13.61
CA ARG A 202 13.09 -4.94 -14.91
C ARG A 202 14.39 -5.75 -14.91
N LYS A 203 14.79 -6.21 -16.10
CA LYS A 203 16.12 -6.84 -16.29
C LYS A 203 17.23 -5.88 -15.81
N GLY A 204 18.15 -6.40 -15.03
CA GLY A 204 19.24 -5.61 -14.44
C GLY A 204 18.92 -4.95 -13.09
N MET A 205 17.67 -5.03 -12.64
CA MET A 205 17.28 -4.64 -11.28
C MET A 205 17.43 -5.82 -10.30
N PRO A 206 17.53 -5.56 -8.99
CA PRO A 206 17.53 -6.60 -7.98
C PRO A 206 16.30 -7.51 -8.10
N LYS A 207 16.47 -8.81 -7.81
CA LYS A 207 15.39 -9.80 -7.90
C LYS A 207 14.12 -9.40 -7.14
N ASN A 208 14.29 -8.75 -6.00
CA ASN A 208 13.19 -8.24 -5.17
C ASN A 208 13.30 -6.71 -5.08
N ARG A 209 12.18 -6.02 -5.21
CA ARG A 209 12.12 -4.56 -5.12
C ARG A 209 12.20 -4.13 -3.65
N PRO A 210 13.12 -3.23 -3.30
CA PRO A 210 13.12 -2.53 -2.02
C PRO A 210 11.76 -1.94 -1.68
N CYS A 211 11.32 -2.13 -0.45
CA CYS A 211 10.08 -1.53 0.04
C CYS A 211 10.20 -1.25 1.53
N VAL A 212 9.98 0.00 1.91
CA VAL A 212 9.88 0.42 3.31
C VAL A 212 8.40 0.65 3.61
N VAL A 213 7.88 -0.09 4.59
CA VAL A 213 6.46 -0.05 4.97
C VAL A 213 6.33 0.52 6.38
N VAL A 214 5.65 1.65 6.50
CA VAL A 214 5.31 2.24 7.80
C VAL A 214 4.01 1.59 8.29
N ALA A 215 4.13 0.63 9.22
CA ALA A 215 3.03 -0.26 9.58
C ALA A 215 2.39 0.02 10.94
N GLY A 216 3.15 0.51 11.92
CA GLY A 216 2.64 0.69 13.29
C GLY A 216 2.26 -0.63 13.96
N GLY A 217 1.14 -0.69 14.69
CA GLY A 217 0.70 -1.86 15.45
C GLY A 217 -0.69 -2.39 15.06
N ARG A 218 -1.23 -1.93 13.92
CA ARG A 218 -2.61 -2.26 13.53
C ARG A 218 -2.79 -3.71 13.09
N GLU A 219 -1.96 -4.15 12.15
CA GLU A 219 -1.93 -5.53 11.65
C GLU A 219 -0.76 -6.30 12.23
N PRO A 220 -0.89 -7.60 12.48
CA PRO A 220 0.26 -8.44 12.85
C PRO A 220 1.27 -8.47 11.71
N ALA A 221 2.55 -8.31 12.01
CA ALA A 221 3.60 -8.25 10.99
C ALA A 221 3.63 -9.50 10.10
N GLN A 222 3.51 -10.69 10.70
CA GLN A 222 3.50 -11.96 9.97
C GLN A 222 2.32 -12.10 8.99
N TRP A 223 1.23 -11.35 9.20
CA TRP A 223 0.06 -11.39 8.33
C TRP A 223 0.27 -10.65 7.01
N GLU A 224 1.05 -9.56 7.03
CA GLU A 224 1.16 -8.61 5.91
C GLU A 224 2.58 -8.51 5.33
N ALA A 225 3.62 -8.75 6.13
CA ALA A 225 5.00 -8.48 5.74
C ALA A 225 5.52 -9.44 4.67
N TYR A 226 6.24 -8.91 3.69
CA TYR A 226 7.00 -9.71 2.74
C TYR A 226 8.47 -9.82 3.19
N PRO A 227 9.16 -10.95 2.92
CA PRO A 227 10.50 -11.22 3.43
C PRO A 227 11.57 -10.18 3.07
N HIS A 228 11.39 -9.45 1.95
CA HIS A 228 12.38 -8.51 1.43
C HIS A 228 12.01 -7.04 1.70
N HIS A 229 10.94 -6.80 2.45
CA HIS A 229 10.49 -5.46 2.83
C HIS A 229 11.03 -5.09 4.21
N GLN A 230 11.41 -3.83 4.39
CA GLN A 230 11.63 -3.23 5.70
C GLN A 230 10.27 -2.85 6.29
N TYR A 231 9.68 -3.77 7.07
CA TYR A 231 8.33 -3.61 7.61
C TYR A 231 8.41 -3.02 9.03
N LEU A 232 8.23 -1.70 9.14
CA LEU A 232 8.40 -0.95 10.39
C LEU A 232 7.15 -1.05 11.26
N HIS A 233 7.02 -2.13 12.00
CA HIS A 233 5.91 -2.37 12.90
C HIS A 233 6.25 -2.05 14.36
N ARG A 234 5.20 -1.94 15.18
CA ARG A 234 5.25 -1.74 16.64
C ARG A 234 4.29 -2.69 17.36
N ASN A 235 4.03 -3.88 16.78
CA ASN A 235 3.23 -4.91 17.44
C ASN A 235 3.86 -5.28 18.77
N GLY A 236 3.04 -5.38 19.82
CA GLY A 236 3.48 -5.69 21.18
C GLY A 236 3.95 -4.48 22.00
N ALA A 237 4.17 -3.30 21.40
CA ALA A 237 4.61 -2.10 22.13
C ALA A 237 3.51 -1.44 22.96
N LEU A 238 2.24 -1.69 22.67
CA LEU A 238 1.09 -1.10 23.34
C LEU A 238 0.08 -2.20 23.71
N HIS A 239 -0.67 -1.99 24.80
CA HIS A 239 -1.71 -2.92 25.23
C HIS A 239 -2.74 -3.29 24.17
N CYS A 240 -3.06 -2.36 23.25
CA CYS A 240 -4.03 -2.63 22.19
C CYS A 240 -3.50 -3.59 21.12
N CYS A 241 -2.21 -3.87 21.09
CA CYS A 241 -1.56 -4.77 20.13
C CYS A 241 -0.58 -5.77 20.80
N ASP A 242 -0.71 -6.01 22.11
CA ASP A 242 0.16 -6.93 22.86
C ASP A 242 -0.01 -8.41 22.44
N GLN A 243 -1.14 -8.73 21.83
CA GLN A 243 -1.43 -10.07 21.29
C GLN A 243 -1.42 -10.14 19.75
N GLY A 244 -0.74 -9.19 19.07
CA GLY A 244 -0.67 -9.10 17.63
C GLY A 244 -1.17 -7.73 17.13
N GLY A 245 -2.02 -7.69 16.11
CA GLY A 245 -2.61 -6.46 15.60
C GLY A 245 -3.88 -6.04 16.35
N CYS A 246 -4.12 -4.74 16.47
CA CYS A 246 -5.34 -4.22 17.10
C CYS A 246 -6.54 -4.14 16.14
N TRP A 247 -6.32 -4.20 14.84
CA TRP A 247 -7.30 -4.15 13.74
C TRP A 247 -8.23 -2.91 13.75
N LYS A 248 -7.87 -1.85 14.47
CA LYS A 248 -8.64 -0.59 14.51
C LYS A 248 -8.68 0.07 13.13
N SER A 249 -9.82 0.67 12.80
CA SER A 249 -10.02 1.29 11.48
C SER A 249 -9.62 2.76 11.47
N ARG A 250 -10.12 3.52 12.42
CA ARG A 250 -9.93 4.99 12.48
C ARG A 250 -9.24 5.41 13.78
N VAL A 251 -8.60 6.56 13.73
CA VAL A 251 -7.99 7.17 14.92
C VAL A 251 -9.09 7.80 15.79
N VAL A 252 -9.88 8.67 15.18
CA VAL A 252 -11.05 9.34 15.75
C VAL A 252 -12.19 9.28 14.72
N PRO A 253 -13.45 9.53 15.11
CA PRO A 253 -14.57 9.53 14.16
C PRO A 253 -14.41 10.60 13.08
N LEU A 254 -14.91 10.31 11.88
CA LEU A 254 -15.01 11.28 10.79
C LEU A 254 -16.38 11.95 10.68
N GLY A 255 -17.40 11.43 11.39
CA GLY A 255 -18.75 11.95 11.35
C GLY A 255 -19.52 11.67 10.04
N ASP A 256 -19.04 10.72 9.26
CA ASP A 256 -19.62 10.34 7.95
C ASP A 256 -20.68 9.23 8.02
N LYS A 257 -21.09 8.86 9.25
CA LYS A 257 -22.06 7.77 9.55
C LYS A 257 -21.60 6.37 9.13
N ASP A 258 -20.32 6.17 8.80
CA ASP A 258 -19.78 4.84 8.57
C ASP A 258 -19.64 4.08 9.89
N SER A 259 -19.90 2.77 9.86
CA SER A 259 -19.73 1.88 11.04
C SER A 259 -18.30 1.86 11.59
N LYS A 260 -17.30 2.35 10.84
CA LYS A 260 -15.92 2.53 11.31
C LYS A 260 -15.76 3.63 12.35
N ASP A 261 -16.78 4.47 12.57
CA ASP A 261 -16.88 5.43 13.66
C ASP A 261 -17.38 4.80 14.98
N GLU A 262 -17.77 3.53 14.99
CA GLU A 262 -18.11 2.81 16.21
C GLU A 262 -16.90 2.75 17.16
N LEU A 263 -17.12 2.93 18.46
CA LEU A 263 -16.08 2.94 19.49
C LEU A 263 -15.13 1.75 19.43
N SER A 264 -15.67 0.58 19.11
CA SER A 264 -14.91 -0.67 18.95
C SER A 264 -13.91 -0.64 17.78
N LYS A 265 -14.11 0.23 16.80
CA LYS A 265 -13.28 0.37 15.58
C LYS A 265 -12.25 1.51 15.68
N LEU A 266 -12.31 2.32 16.72
CA LEU A 266 -11.44 3.48 16.90
C LEU A 266 -10.19 3.13 17.71
N CYS A 267 -9.09 3.86 17.47
CA CYS A 267 -7.87 3.73 18.25
C CYS A 267 -8.10 3.98 19.73
N THR A 268 -7.39 3.25 20.56
CA THR A 268 -7.45 3.37 22.02
C THR A 268 -6.26 4.13 22.61
N HIS A 269 -5.19 4.26 21.85
CA HIS A 269 -3.97 4.99 22.22
C HIS A 269 -3.70 6.01 21.13
N VAL A 270 -4.00 7.26 21.41
CA VAL A 270 -4.02 8.36 20.44
C VAL A 270 -3.12 9.48 20.88
N VAL A 271 -2.30 9.97 19.99
CA VAL A 271 -1.44 11.14 20.17
C VAL A 271 -2.01 12.28 19.35
N HIS A 272 -2.02 13.47 19.92
CA HIS A 272 -2.30 14.71 19.20
C HIS A 272 -0.97 15.40 18.86
N LEU A 273 -0.71 15.62 17.56
CA LEU A 273 0.59 16.08 17.05
C LEU A 273 1.00 17.47 17.55
N ARG A 274 0.03 18.37 17.74
CA ARG A 274 0.28 19.78 18.06
C ARG A 274 0.02 20.14 19.53
N ASP A 275 -0.77 19.33 20.22
CA ASP A 275 -1.17 19.58 21.61
C ASP A 275 -1.17 18.27 22.40
N PRO A 276 -0.06 17.95 23.09
CA PRO A 276 0.05 16.74 23.89
C PRO A 276 -1.05 16.55 24.93
N ALA A 277 -1.65 17.63 25.45
CA ALA A 277 -2.74 17.56 26.43
C ALA A 277 -4.04 16.98 25.85
N ARG A 278 -4.19 16.97 24.54
CA ARG A 278 -5.30 16.36 23.80
C ARG A 278 -5.05 14.88 23.44
N SER A 279 -3.87 14.36 23.74
CA SER A 279 -3.58 12.93 23.61
C SER A 279 -4.37 12.14 24.65
N PHE A 280 -4.80 10.92 24.29
CA PHE A 280 -5.60 10.13 25.23
C PHE A 280 -5.36 8.62 25.08
N ARG A 281 -5.67 7.91 26.19
CA ARG A 281 -5.77 6.44 26.23
C ARG A 281 -7.13 6.07 26.79
N ARG A 282 -7.74 5.05 26.23
CA ARG A 282 -9.04 4.53 26.66
C ARG A 282 -9.10 3.01 26.50
N LYS A 283 -10.03 2.36 27.17
CA LYS A 283 -10.45 0.99 26.83
C LYS A 283 -11.29 1.00 25.55
N THR A 284 -11.45 -0.16 24.95
CA THR A 284 -12.14 -0.26 23.65
C THR A 284 -13.56 0.29 23.69
N ASP A 285 -14.28 0.06 24.78
CA ASP A 285 -15.71 0.45 24.93
C ASP A 285 -15.93 1.77 25.70
N GLU A 286 -14.86 2.41 26.14
CA GLU A 286 -14.96 3.72 26.79
C GLU A 286 -15.27 4.82 25.78
N PRO A 287 -16.11 5.81 26.16
CA PRO A 287 -16.36 6.98 25.34
C PRO A 287 -15.08 7.74 24.98
N LEU A 288 -15.12 8.42 23.86
CA LEU A 288 -14.06 9.36 23.49
C LEU A 288 -14.13 10.61 24.37
N PRO A 289 -12.97 11.22 24.70
CA PRO A 289 -12.98 12.54 25.32
C PRO A 289 -13.65 13.56 24.37
N PRO A 290 -14.35 14.58 24.89
CA PRO A 290 -15.10 15.54 24.08
C PRO A 290 -14.27 16.19 22.95
N HIS A 291 -13.01 16.49 23.22
CA HIS A 291 -12.10 17.11 22.24
C HIS A 291 -11.68 16.18 21.10
N ALA A 292 -11.94 14.87 21.17
CA ALA A 292 -11.63 13.93 20.11
C ALA A 292 -12.73 13.83 19.04
N TRP A 293 -13.86 14.51 19.25
CA TRP A 293 -14.89 14.63 18.24
C TRP A 293 -14.52 15.72 17.23
N VAL A 294 -14.71 15.44 15.95
CA VAL A 294 -14.46 16.42 14.88
C VAL A 294 -15.67 17.32 14.76
N ASP A 295 -15.49 18.61 15.00
CA ASP A 295 -16.57 19.59 15.04
C ASP A 295 -17.24 19.88 13.69
N ALA A 296 -16.70 19.35 12.58
CA ALA A 296 -17.25 19.53 11.25
C ALA A 296 -17.29 18.22 10.46
N PRO A 297 -18.45 17.81 9.94
CA PRO A 297 -18.57 16.67 9.02
C PRO A 297 -17.61 16.81 7.83
N GLY A 298 -16.86 15.76 7.53
CA GLY A 298 -15.94 15.72 6.40
C GLY A 298 -14.55 16.33 6.67
N ARG A 299 -14.27 16.92 7.83
CA ARG A 299 -12.95 17.37 8.20
C ARG A 299 -12.15 16.22 8.77
N VAL A 300 -11.05 15.88 8.11
CA VAL A 300 -10.14 14.84 8.59
C VAL A 300 -9.37 15.35 9.78
N ALA A 301 -9.43 14.64 10.90
CA ALA A 301 -8.65 14.98 12.10
C ALA A 301 -7.19 14.56 11.90
N THR A 302 -6.46 15.28 11.03
CA THR A 302 -5.06 14.99 10.68
C THR A 302 -4.10 15.23 11.84
N ASP A 303 -4.53 15.95 12.88
CA ASP A 303 -3.72 16.20 14.06
C ASP A 303 -3.68 15.01 15.03
N TYR A 304 -4.53 14.01 14.84
CA TYR A 304 -4.55 12.79 15.64
C TYR A 304 -3.95 11.62 14.91
N LEU A 305 -3.08 10.87 15.57
CA LEU A 305 -2.51 9.64 15.03
C LEU A 305 -2.47 8.52 16.08
N PRO A 306 -2.43 7.25 15.65
CA PRO A 306 -2.19 6.14 16.56
C PRO A 306 -0.82 6.28 17.22
N GLN A 307 -0.73 6.07 18.53
CA GLN A 307 0.55 6.09 19.24
C GLN A 307 1.57 5.09 18.64
N CYS A 308 1.12 3.96 18.10
CA CYS A 308 2.00 2.98 17.45
C CYS A 308 2.66 3.52 16.17
N LEU A 309 2.01 4.44 15.45
CA LEU A 309 2.61 5.14 14.31
C LEU A 309 3.49 6.31 14.76
N ASP A 310 3.14 6.95 15.87
CA ASP A 310 4.00 7.97 16.46
C ASP A 310 5.36 7.42 16.88
N LEU A 311 5.40 6.19 17.37
CA LEU A 311 6.62 5.46 17.72
C LEU A 311 7.51 5.10 16.52
N VAL A 312 7.05 5.26 15.28
CA VAL A 312 7.89 5.11 14.07
C VAL A 312 8.50 6.48 13.76
N ALA A 313 9.77 6.64 14.09
CA ALA A 313 10.50 7.88 13.87
C ALA A 313 10.88 8.05 12.38
N VAL A 314 11.12 9.29 11.97
CA VAL A 314 11.64 9.62 10.63
C VAL A 314 12.98 8.93 10.39
N ASP A 315 13.85 8.90 11.39
CA ASP A 315 15.17 8.24 11.32
C ASP A 315 15.07 6.72 11.12
N ASP A 316 13.99 6.07 11.64
CA ASP A 316 13.75 4.66 11.37
C ASP A 316 13.51 4.42 9.87
N VAL A 317 12.74 5.30 9.24
CA VAL A 317 12.42 5.23 7.81
C VAL A 317 13.64 5.57 6.96
N ILE A 318 14.37 6.63 7.30
CA ILE A 318 15.63 7.03 6.62
C ILE A 318 16.62 5.88 6.67
N ARG A 319 16.88 5.32 7.83
CA ARG A 319 17.80 4.18 8.00
C ARG A 319 17.34 2.95 7.21
N ALA A 320 16.06 2.65 7.18
CA ALA A 320 15.51 1.53 6.40
C ALA A 320 15.71 1.72 4.88
N ILE A 321 15.62 2.95 4.38
CA ILE A 321 15.92 3.28 2.99
C ILE A 321 17.44 3.17 2.75
N ASP A 322 18.26 3.79 3.59
CA ASP A 322 19.74 3.81 3.46
C ASP A 322 20.35 2.40 3.43
N LEU A 323 19.77 1.43 4.15
CA LEU A 323 20.23 0.04 4.12
C LEU A 323 20.24 -0.57 2.71
N TYR A 324 19.27 -0.25 1.88
CA TYR A 324 19.23 -0.72 0.50
C TYR A 324 20.33 -0.08 -0.38
N PHE A 325 20.68 1.19 -0.12
CA PHE A 325 21.73 1.89 -0.82
C PHE A 325 23.12 1.44 -0.31
N ALA A 326 23.31 1.36 0.99
CA ALA A 326 24.55 0.89 1.61
C ALA A 326 24.88 -0.57 1.22
N GLY A 327 23.85 -1.42 1.10
CA GLY A 327 23.98 -2.79 0.62
C GLY A 327 24.17 -2.93 -0.90
N GLY A 328 24.18 -1.83 -1.66
CA GLY A 328 24.36 -1.82 -3.11
C GLY A 328 23.17 -2.41 -3.91
N VAL A 329 22.01 -2.59 -3.26
CA VAL A 329 20.81 -3.11 -3.90
C VAL A 329 20.26 -2.12 -4.93
N VAL A 330 20.32 -0.84 -4.61
CA VAL A 330 19.92 0.28 -5.48
C VAL A 330 21.00 1.36 -5.47
N LYS A 331 20.89 2.35 -6.35
CA LYS A 331 21.86 3.43 -6.52
C LYS A 331 21.18 4.79 -6.40
N TYR A 332 21.87 5.74 -5.80
CA TYR A 332 21.51 7.15 -5.84
C TYR A 332 21.55 7.71 -7.26
N LEU A 333 20.90 8.83 -7.47
CA LEU A 333 21.02 9.62 -8.69
C LEU A 333 22.49 10.02 -8.90
N THR A 334 22.95 9.93 -10.14
CA THR A 334 24.20 10.60 -10.56
C THR A 334 23.97 12.12 -10.58
N ALA A 335 25.05 12.91 -10.57
CA ALA A 335 24.96 14.37 -10.65
C ALA A 335 24.12 14.85 -11.86
N LYS A 336 24.33 14.22 -13.03
CA LYS A 336 23.58 14.53 -14.26
C LYS A 336 22.08 14.19 -14.13
N GLU A 337 21.73 13.05 -13.53
CA GLU A 337 20.33 12.68 -13.28
C GLU A 337 19.69 13.62 -12.27
N ALA A 338 20.41 14.03 -11.22
CA ALA A 338 19.92 15.00 -10.23
C ALA A 338 19.61 16.37 -10.85
N GLU A 339 20.46 16.86 -11.77
CA GLU A 339 20.22 18.11 -12.51
C GLU A 339 18.93 18.02 -13.37
N ILE A 340 18.74 16.92 -14.09
CA ILE A 340 17.54 16.67 -14.89
C ILE A 340 16.29 16.64 -14.00
N VAL A 341 16.35 15.92 -12.89
CA VAL A 341 15.27 15.83 -11.90
C VAL A 341 14.92 17.21 -11.36
N GLN A 342 15.90 17.99 -10.91
CA GLN A 342 15.66 19.33 -10.38
C GLN A 342 15.02 20.27 -11.41
N SER A 343 15.46 20.21 -12.68
CA SER A 343 14.84 20.99 -13.76
C SER A 343 13.39 20.58 -13.99
N THR A 344 13.14 19.28 -13.97
CA THR A 344 11.77 18.72 -14.15
C THR A 344 10.84 19.15 -13.03
N LEU A 345 11.27 19.06 -11.76
CA LEU A 345 10.47 19.45 -10.60
C LEU A 345 10.13 20.95 -10.62
N ARG A 346 11.10 21.82 -10.93
CA ARG A 346 10.85 23.27 -11.09
C ARG A 346 9.82 23.56 -12.18
N SER A 347 9.87 22.82 -13.29
CA SER A 347 8.91 22.98 -14.39
C SER A 347 7.50 22.53 -14.00
N GLN A 348 7.39 21.52 -13.15
CA GLN A 348 6.10 21.05 -12.62
C GLN A 348 5.49 22.06 -11.64
N GLU A 349 6.29 22.63 -10.74
CA GLU A 349 5.86 23.65 -9.77
C GLU A 349 5.42 24.96 -10.44
N ALA A 350 6.00 25.32 -11.59
CA ALA A 350 5.66 26.50 -12.35
C ALA A 350 4.35 26.39 -13.13
N GLN A 351 3.78 25.18 -13.28
CA GLN A 351 2.48 24.99 -13.92
C GLN A 351 1.35 25.16 -12.89
N PRO A 352 0.39 26.08 -13.09
CA PRO A 352 -0.75 26.20 -12.18
C PRO A 352 -1.55 24.88 -12.17
N ILE A 353 -1.85 24.38 -10.98
CA ILE A 353 -2.72 23.21 -10.80
C ILE A 353 -4.14 23.62 -11.18
N THR A 354 -4.56 23.38 -12.42
CA THR A 354 -5.96 23.52 -12.82
C THR A 354 -6.70 22.28 -12.33
N VAL A 355 -7.33 22.37 -11.17
CA VAL A 355 -8.24 21.34 -10.67
C VAL A 355 -9.63 21.67 -11.20
N GLU A 356 -10.05 21.06 -12.31
CA GLU A 356 -11.46 20.97 -12.66
C GLU A 356 -12.16 20.00 -11.73
N MET A 357 -12.87 20.54 -10.74
CA MET A 357 -13.78 19.73 -9.90
C MET A 357 -15.12 19.58 -10.62
N GLU A 358 -15.28 18.53 -11.41
CA GLU A 358 -16.62 18.05 -11.79
C GLU A 358 -17.29 17.40 -10.58
N MET A 359 -18.19 18.12 -9.94
CA MET A 359 -19.13 17.53 -8.99
C MET A 359 -20.17 16.71 -9.77
N ARG A 360 -19.94 15.41 -9.94
CA ARG A 360 -21.00 14.50 -10.37
C ARG A 360 -22.00 14.34 -9.21
N LYS A 361 -23.17 14.94 -9.39
CA LYS A 361 -24.34 14.65 -8.57
C LYS A 361 -24.67 13.17 -8.78
N THR A 362 -24.49 12.36 -7.76
CA THR A 362 -25.08 11.01 -7.69
C THR A 362 -26.56 11.17 -7.44
N ALA A 363 -27.39 10.75 -8.40
CA ALA A 363 -28.81 10.51 -8.23
C ALA A 363 -29.01 9.16 -7.55
#